data_a4ef41fcae0da54064a18c548502e2bf
#
_entry.id   a4ef41fcae0da54064a18c548502e2bf
#
_cell.length_a   1.000
_cell.length_b   1.000
_cell.length_c   1.000
_cell.angle_alpha   90.00
_cell.angle_beta   90.00
_cell.angle_gamma   90.00
#
_symmetry.space_group_name_H-M   'P 1'
#
loop_
_entity.id
_entity.type
_entity.pdbx_description
1 polymer ?
#
loop_
_entity_poly.entity_id
_entity_poly.type
_entity_poly.pdbx_seq_one_letter_code
_entity_poly.pdbx_strand_id
1 'polypeptide(L)'
;MSDLVAGDTQPKRKIDWLALGLFALGGLAAVSLIGTGLSTAIYGGFGFLQQVSSSQGVLSGLNYILAGGLLLVAAFLALLQLMGRSAPRLLAPRSGRKRAPHLLVLALPLIWVAGHTVSQTDAAWLLLPSLHMLAVGFPLLWLIWLAKREFPHIKPLRRWGALGSGLALSPFLAVILEFVAGILFFLAGMLYLSFSPEMLFNLERLFTRLSWGNPSMETLTRILEPFASDAVLAVLFVGFFAVAVPFIEELVKPAAVLLLLRRPITVREGFVLGAISGAGFGLLENLTQGASTEGWAPLVVARLGTTAVHMITAGLTGAALVEARDRQQYGRLIAAYLTAVLLHGLWNAMAVLPVLAELSDAYPRHLVITPWMVLALLGAGSVILIAAINRRLRPVGVAGEPESG
;
A
#
# COMPACT_ATOMS: atom_id res chain seq x y z
N MET A 1 66.77 -13.33 -15.21
CA MET A 1 66.17 -11.99 -15.42
C MET A 1 65.01 -12.15 -16.39
N SER A 2 63.82 -12.32 -15.89
CA SER A 2 62.55 -12.12 -16.62
C SER A 2 61.40 -12.35 -15.62
N ASP A 3 61.27 -11.43 -14.65
CA ASP A 3 60.04 -11.29 -13.89
C ASP A 3 59.07 -10.46 -14.73
N LEU A 4 58.25 -11.15 -15.52
CA LEU A 4 57.12 -10.56 -16.20
C LEU A 4 56.01 -10.32 -15.17
N VAL A 5 55.82 -9.04 -14.86
CA VAL A 5 54.75 -8.47 -14.09
C VAL A 5 53.41 -9.04 -14.59
N ALA A 6 52.83 -9.97 -13.82
CA ALA A 6 51.45 -10.39 -13.99
C ALA A 6 50.56 -9.18 -13.60
N GLY A 7 50.14 -8.43 -14.58
CA GLY A 7 49.19 -7.33 -14.40
C GLY A 7 47.89 -7.89 -13.77
N ASP A 8 47.66 -7.48 -12.55
CA ASP A 8 46.43 -7.76 -11.78
C ASP A 8 45.23 -7.11 -12.51
N THR A 9 44.69 -7.83 -13.51
CA THR A 9 43.48 -7.44 -14.19
C THR A 9 42.32 -7.74 -13.27
N GLN A 10 42.02 -6.84 -12.34
CA GLN A 10 40.78 -6.90 -11.58
C GLN A 10 39.61 -7.01 -12.56
N PRO A 11 38.74 -8.01 -12.42
CA PRO A 11 37.60 -8.18 -13.33
C PRO A 11 36.74 -6.93 -13.32
N LYS A 12 36.54 -6.33 -14.48
CA LYS A 12 35.66 -5.14 -14.65
C LYS A 12 34.33 -5.39 -13.97
N ARG A 13 34.05 -4.62 -12.95
CA ARG A 13 32.84 -4.75 -12.13
C ARG A 13 31.62 -4.51 -13.00
N LYS A 14 30.80 -5.53 -13.24
CA LYS A 14 29.55 -5.39 -14.01
C LYS A 14 28.60 -4.47 -13.26
N ILE A 15 28.06 -3.48 -13.96
CA ILE A 15 27.07 -2.55 -13.40
C ILE A 15 25.83 -3.34 -12.97
N ASP A 16 25.40 -3.15 -11.73
CA ASP A 16 24.12 -3.68 -11.24
C ASP A 16 23.00 -2.71 -11.64
N TRP A 17 22.38 -2.99 -12.81
CA TRP A 17 21.31 -2.16 -13.38
C TRP A 17 20.09 -2.01 -12.47
N LEU A 18 19.79 -3.02 -11.63
CA LEU A 18 18.71 -2.92 -10.66
C LEU A 18 19.05 -1.93 -9.54
N ALA A 19 20.28 -1.97 -9.04
CA ALA A 19 20.76 -0.99 -8.06
C ALA A 19 20.81 0.41 -8.67
N LEU A 20 21.26 0.55 -9.93
CA LEU A 20 21.26 1.84 -10.63
C LEU A 20 19.85 2.40 -10.82
N GLY A 21 18.91 1.58 -11.29
CA GLY A 21 17.50 1.98 -11.43
C GLY A 21 16.88 2.39 -10.10
N LEU A 22 17.09 1.62 -9.04
CA LEU A 22 16.58 1.96 -7.71
C LEU A 22 17.21 3.25 -7.16
N PHE A 23 18.50 3.48 -7.40
CA PHE A 23 19.16 4.72 -7.00
C PHE A 23 18.61 5.92 -7.78
N ALA A 24 18.57 5.84 -9.11
CA ALA A 24 18.18 6.97 -9.94
C ALA A 24 16.68 7.28 -9.84
N LEU A 25 15.82 6.29 -10.12
CA LEU A 25 14.36 6.48 -10.14
C LEU A 25 13.79 6.59 -8.72
N GLY A 26 14.25 5.74 -7.79
CA GLY A 26 13.85 5.80 -6.39
C GLY A 26 14.33 7.09 -5.72
N GLY A 27 15.54 7.56 -6.03
CA GLY A 27 16.07 8.83 -5.54
C GLY A 27 15.29 10.03 -6.08
N LEU A 28 14.98 10.05 -7.39
CA LEU A 28 14.15 11.10 -8.00
C LEU A 28 12.74 11.14 -7.38
N ALA A 29 12.09 9.98 -7.27
CA ALA A 29 10.77 9.89 -6.64
C ALA A 29 10.80 10.36 -5.17
N ALA A 30 11.87 10.00 -4.42
CA ALA A 30 12.05 10.44 -3.05
C ALA A 30 12.16 11.96 -2.93
N VAL A 31 13.00 12.59 -3.74
CA VAL A 31 13.17 14.05 -3.75
C VAL A 31 11.88 14.74 -4.15
N SER A 32 11.17 14.23 -5.17
CA SER A 32 9.87 14.76 -5.60
C SER A 32 8.83 14.69 -4.48
N LEU A 33 8.69 13.53 -3.81
CA LEU A 33 7.74 13.37 -2.70
C LEU A 33 8.09 14.27 -1.51
N ILE A 34 9.37 14.39 -1.13
CA ILE A 34 9.80 15.28 -0.06
C ILE A 34 9.52 16.75 -0.43
N GLY A 35 9.85 17.16 -1.66
CA GLY A 35 9.59 18.51 -2.13
C GLY A 35 8.10 18.86 -2.14
N THR A 36 7.27 17.97 -2.69
CA THR A 36 5.81 18.10 -2.65
C THR A 36 5.31 18.12 -1.21
N GLY A 37 5.83 17.23 -0.36
CA GLY A 37 5.45 17.16 1.04
C GLY A 37 5.76 18.42 1.83
N LEU A 38 6.96 19.00 1.65
CA LEU A 38 7.35 20.25 2.28
C LEU A 38 6.44 21.40 1.83
N SER A 39 6.22 21.55 0.52
CA SER A 39 5.34 22.60 0.02
C SER A 39 3.91 22.44 0.54
N THR A 40 3.34 21.24 0.49
CA THR A 40 1.98 20.97 0.98
C THR A 40 1.85 21.22 2.50
N ALA A 41 2.85 20.82 3.29
CA ALA A 41 2.85 21.07 4.74
C ALA A 41 2.95 22.57 5.06
N ILE A 42 3.81 23.31 4.36
CA ILE A 42 3.98 24.75 4.52
C ILE A 42 2.69 25.49 4.15
N TYR A 43 2.12 25.21 2.97
CA TYR A 43 0.85 25.84 2.55
C TYR A 43 -0.30 25.48 3.47
N GLY A 44 -0.38 24.20 3.92
CA GLY A 44 -1.38 23.77 4.90
C GLY A 44 -1.25 24.49 6.23
N GLY A 45 -0.03 24.67 6.72
CA GLY A 45 0.26 25.44 7.96
C GLY A 45 -0.09 26.91 7.84
N PHE A 46 0.28 27.57 6.75
CA PHE A 46 -0.10 28.97 6.48
C PHE A 46 -1.61 29.15 6.35
N GLY A 47 -2.28 28.25 5.60
CA GLY A 47 -3.74 28.29 5.47
C GLY A 47 -4.47 28.12 6.80
N PHE A 48 -3.93 27.29 7.70
CA PHE A 48 -4.45 27.15 9.06
C PHE A 48 -4.34 28.47 9.84
N LEU A 49 -3.16 29.12 9.81
CA LEU A 49 -2.95 30.41 10.50
C LEU A 49 -3.88 31.51 9.96
N GLN A 50 -4.32 31.42 8.71
CA GLN A 50 -5.28 32.34 8.09
C GLN A 50 -6.74 31.90 8.22
N GLN A 51 -7.02 30.80 8.98
CA GLN A 51 -8.35 30.21 9.13
C GLN A 51 -9.02 29.78 7.79
N VAL A 52 -8.24 29.57 6.75
CA VAL A 52 -8.72 29.25 5.40
C VAL A 52 -8.61 27.77 5.06
N SER A 53 -7.77 26.98 5.76
CA SER A 53 -7.52 25.57 5.45
C SER A 53 -7.60 24.64 6.64
N SER A 54 -7.92 23.36 6.34
CA SER A 54 -7.97 22.27 7.30
C SER A 54 -6.57 21.72 7.64
N SER A 55 -6.45 21.00 8.75
CA SER A 55 -5.27 20.21 9.14
C SER A 55 -4.80 19.19 8.07
N GLN A 56 -5.62 18.94 7.07
CA GLN A 56 -5.39 17.96 6.02
C GLN A 56 -4.12 18.26 5.19
N GLY A 57 -3.82 19.53 4.91
CA GLY A 57 -2.60 19.90 4.16
C GLY A 57 -1.31 19.54 4.91
N VAL A 58 -1.27 19.80 6.23
CA VAL A 58 -0.12 19.44 7.07
C VAL A 58 0.05 17.92 7.14
N LEU A 59 -1.06 17.18 7.36
CA LEU A 59 -1.05 15.72 7.40
C LEU A 59 -0.55 15.12 6.08
N SER A 60 -1.11 15.55 4.95
CA SER A 60 -0.70 15.09 3.63
C SER A 60 0.77 15.39 3.34
N GLY A 61 1.23 16.59 3.70
CA GLY A 61 2.64 16.97 3.54
C GLY A 61 3.59 16.06 4.31
N LEU A 62 3.30 15.79 5.58
CA LEU A 62 4.11 14.88 6.40
C LEU A 62 4.08 13.44 5.88
N ASN A 63 2.96 12.98 5.36
CA ASN A 63 2.83 11.66 4.74
C ASN A 63 3.74 11.51 3.52
N TYR A 64 3.78 12.52 2.63
CA TYR A 64 4.69 12.52 1.48
C TYR A 64 6.16 12.58 1.91
N ILE A 65 6.51 13.36 2.94
CA ILE A 65 7.87 13.41 3.50
C ILE A 65 8.28 12.03 4.04
N LEU A 66 7.39 11.32 4.75
CA LEU A 66 7.66 9.98 5.25
C LEU A 66 7.90 8.99 4.11
N ALA A 67 7.00 8.95 3.12
CA ALA A 67 7.15 8.08 1.96
C ALA A 67 8.45 8.34 1.20
N GLY A 68 8.77 9.61 0.95
CA GLY A 68 10.02 10.03 0.32
C GLY A 68 11.25 9.67 1.15
N GLY A 69 11.20 9.83 2.47
CA GLY A 69 12.27 9.42 3.39
C GLY A 69 12.57 7.91 3.35
N LEU A 70 11.54 7.07 3.28
CA LEU A 70 11.69 5.62 3.13
C LEU A 70 12.32 5.26 1.77
N LEU A 71 11.93 5.95 0.69
CA LEU A 71 12.55 5.79 -0.63
C LEU A 71 14.01 6.22 -0.65
N LEU A 72 14.38 7.30 0.06
CA LEU A 72 15.78 7.73 0.20
C LEU A 72 16.64 6.65 0.85
N VAL A 73 16.12 5.94 1.85
CA VAL A 73 16.85 4.81 2.46
C VAL A 73 17.12 3.71 1.42
N ALA A 74 16.11 3.37 0.60
CA ALA A 74 16.28 2.40 -0.47
C ALA A 74 17.31 2.84 -1.53
N ALA A 75 17.23 4.10 -1.97
CA ALA A 75 18.16 4.71 -2.93
C ALA A 75 19.57 4.78 -2.37
N PHE A 76 19.75 5.16 -1.10
CA PHE A 76 21.05 5.19 -0.43
C PHE A 76 21.69 3.81 -0.35
N LEU A 77 20.95 2.75 -0.02
CA LEU A 77 21.48 1.39 -0.03
C LEU A 77 21.88 0.94 -1.43
N ALA A 78 21.12 1.34 -2.45
CA ALA A 78 21.46 1.07 -3.84
C ALA A 78 22.77 1.78 -4.24
N LEU A 79 22.96 3.03 -3.84
CA LEU A 79 24.21 3.78 -4.04
C LEU A 79 25.40 3.08 -3.37
N LEU A 80 25.25 2.67 -2.09
CA LEU A 80 26.31 1.93 -1.39
C LEU A 80 26.70 0.65 -2.14
N GLN A 81 25.71 -0.09 -2.67
CA GLN A 81 25.99 -1.29 -3.47
C GLN A 81 26.75 -0.96 -4.77
N LEU A 82 26.36 0.11 -5.47
CA LEU A 82 27.07 0.58 -6.67
C LEU A 82 28.52 0.96 -6.35
N MET A 83 28.76 1.59 -5.19
CA MET A 83 30.08 1.93 -4.70
C MET A 83 30.87 0.73 -4.15
N GLY A 84 30.27 -0.45 -4.03
CA GLY A 84 30.87 -1.65 -3.43
C GLY A 84 30.98 -1.61 -1.92
N ARG A 85 30.23 -0.74 -1.28
CA ARG A 85 30.19 -0.61 0.18
C ARG A 85 29.09 -1.49 0.78
N SER A 86 29.31 -1.98 2.00
CA SER A 86 28.30 -2.73 2.75
C SER A 86 27.25 -1.80 3.36
N ALA A 87 26.03 -2.33 3.57
CA ALA A 87 24.99 -1.60 4.27
C ALA A 87 25.41 -1.27 5.72
N PRO A 88 25.01 -0.11 6.26
CA PRO A 88 25.27 0.27 7.64
C PRO A 88 24.75 -0.79 8.63
N ARG A 89 25.47 -1.01 9.74
CA ARG A 89 25.10 -2.01 10.77
C ARG A 89 23.69 -1.83 11.33
N LEU A 90 23.17 -0.58 11.35
CA LEU A 90 21.80 -0.27 11.77
C LEU A 90 20.73 -0.90 10.87
N LEU A 91 21.01 -1.03 9.57
CA LEU A 91 20.11 -1.59 8.57
C LEU A 91 20.40 -3.08 8.31
N ALA A 92 21.49 -3.61 8.88
CA ALA A 92 21.82 -5.02 8.79
C ALA A 92 20.86 -5.88 9.63
N PRO A 93 20.58 -7.13 9.23
CA PRO A 93 19.79 -8.04 10.04
C PRO A 93 20.52 -8.30 11.37
N ARG A 94 19.89 -7.97 12.49
CA ARG A 94 20.39 -8.33 13.82
C ARG A 94 19.96 -9.77 14.09
N SER A 95 20.91 -10.70 14.10
CA SER A 95 20.68 -12.04 14.63
C SER A 95 20.47 -11.94 16.14
N GLY A 96 19.45 -12.56 16.67
CA GLY A 96 19.32 -12.83 18.11
C GLY A 96 18.25 -12.06 18.89
N ARG A 97 17.58 -11.01 18.37
CA ARG A 97 16.52 -10.35 19.13
C ARG A 97 15.14 -10.89 18.75
N LYS A 98 14.76 -11.98 19.44
CA LYS A 98 13.44 -12.64 19.32
C LYS A 98 12.26 -11.81 19.89
N ARG A 99 12.50 -10.62 20.46
CA ARG A 99 11.42 -9.80 21.00
C ARG A 99 10.61 -9.24 19.86
N ALA A 100 9.39 -9.77 19.73
CA ALA A 100 8.42 -9.28 18.77
C ALA A 100 8.02 -7.85 19.13
N PRO A 101 7.82 -6.97 18.15
CA PRO A 101 7.33 -5.63 18.40
C PRO A 101 5.81 -5.64 18.74
N HIS A 102 5.37 -6.60 19.57
CA HIS A 102 3.97 -6.69 20.00
C HIS A 102 3.51 -5.44 20.77
N LEU A 103 4.44 -4.78 21.48
CA LEU A 103 4.15 -3.52 22.16
C LEU A 103 3.67 -2.43 21.18
N LEU A 104 4.12 -2.47 19.91
CA LEU A 104 3.64 -1.51 18.90
C LEU A 104 2.15 -1.72 18.61
N VAL A 105 1.69 -2.97 18.55
CA VAL A 105 0.28 -3.28 18.32
C VAL A 105 -0.55 -3.00 19.58
N LEU A 106 -0.01 -3.31 20.77
CA LEU A 106 -0.70 -3.03 22.03
C LEU A 106 -0.88 -1.53 22.27
N ALA A 107 -0.05 -0.67 21.67
CA ALA A 107 -0.22 0.78 21.75
C ALA A 107 -1.34 1.33 20.85
N LEU A 108 -1.83 0.55 19.86
CA LEU A 108 -2.83 1.03 18.90
C LEU A 108 -4.14 1.52 19.53
N PRO A 109 -4.74 0.84 20.51
CA PRO A 109 -5.95 1.35 21.15
C PRO A 109 -5.74 2.72 21.81
N LEU A 110 -4.57 2.94 22.43
CA LEU A 110 -4.22 4.23 23.04
C LEU A 110 -4.03 5.31 21.97
N ILE A 111 -3.34 5.00 20.87
CA ILE A 111 -3.15 5.92 19.74
C ILE A 111 -4.50 6.27 19.11
N TRP A 112 -5.39 5.27 18.97
CA TRP A 112 -6.72 5.48 18.41
C TRP A 112 -7.58 6.38 19.29
N VAL A 113 -7.64 6.13 20.62
CA VAL A 113 -8.37 6.97 21.56
C VAL A 113 -7.79 8.39 21.56
N ALA A 114 -6.46 8.54 21.66
CA ALA A 114 -5.80 9.84 21.62
C ALA A 114 -6.10 10.60 20.32
N GLY A 115 -6.02 9.92 19.17
CA GLY A 115 -6.31 10.53 17.87
C GLY A 115 -7.77 10.91 17.71
N HIS A 116 -8.70 10.06 18.17
CA HIS A 116 -10.13 10.40 18.20
C HIS A 116 -10.41 11.62 19.06
N THR A 117 -9.85 11.68 20.26
CA THR A 117 -10.02 12.84 21.15
C THR A 117 -9.42 14.11 20.53
N VAL A 118 -8.18 14.02 20.02
CA VAL A 118 -7.50 15.16 19.37
C VAL A 118 -8.25 15.64 18.14
N SER A 119 -8.83 14.74 17.35
CA SER A 119 -9.57 15.11 16.12
C SER A 119 -10.78 16.02 16.38
N GLN A 120 -11.28 16.06 17.62
CA GLN A 120 -12.39 16.91 18.04
C GLN A 120 -11.93 18.26 18.63
N THR A 121 -10.63 18.58 18.59
CA THR A 121 -10.05 19.79 19.18
C THR A 121 -9.36 20.66 18.14
N ASP A 122 -9.15 21.94 18.49
CA ASP A 122 -8.37 22.87 17.67
C ASP A 122 -6.89 22.47 17.52
N ALA A 123 -6.38 21.59 18.39
CA ALA A 123 -5.02 21.06 18.31
C ALA A 123 -4.87 19.95 17.26
N ALA A 124 -5.94 19.54 16.58
CA ALA A 124 -5.93 18.46 15.59
C ALA A 124 -4.89 18.70 14.49
N TRP A 125 -4.76 19.92 13.98
CA TRP A 125 -3.82 20.23 12.90
C TRP A 125 -2.35 19.94 13.26
N LEU A 126 -1.98 20.02 14.53
CA LEU A 126 -0.62 19.81 15.02
C LEU A 126 -0.37 18.36 15.47
N LEU A 127 -1.30 17.78 16.21
CA LEU A 127 -1.09 16.49 16.86
C LEU A 127 -1.60 15.30 16.06
N LEU A 128 -2.68 15.46 15.31
CA LEU A 128 -3.30 14.38 14.54
C LEU A 128 -2.36 13.79 13.47
N PRO A 129 -1.53 14.58 12.74
CA PRO A 129 -0.57 14.02 11.80
C PRO A 129 0.38 13.00 12.44
N SER A 130 0.94 13.31 13.60
CA SER A 130 1.84 12.40 14.31
C SER A 130 1.13 11.15 14.79
N LEU A 131 -0.09 11.27 15.32
CA LEU A 131 -0.91 10.13 15.75
C LEU A 131 -1.31 9.25 14.57
N HIS A 132 -1.64 9.85 13.42
CA HIS A 132 -1.93 9.11 12.19
C HIS A 132 -0.72 8.31 11.71
N MET A 133 0.47 8.92 11.68
CA MET A 133 1.70 8.21 11.31
C MET A 133 2.02 7.04 12.24
N LEU A 134 1.75 7.16 13.54
CA LEU A 134 1.90 6.07 14.50
C LEU A 134 0.84 4.98 14.27
N ALA A 135 -0.42 5.37 14.02
CA ALA A 135 -1.51 4.44 13.77
C ALA A 135 -1.29 3.59 12.51
N VAL A 136 -0.70 4.18 11.46
CA VAL A 136 -0.36 3.45 10.21
C VAL A 136 0.96 2.71 10.34
N GLY A 137 1.98 3.34 10.92
CA GLY A 137 3.35 2.82 10.97
C GLY A 137 3.52 1.63 11.91
N PHE A 138 2.87 1.62 13.08
CA PHE A 138 3.05 0.53 14.06
C PHE A 138 2.53 -0.81 13.55
N PRO A 139 1.31 -0.91 12.98
CA PRO A 139 0.86 -2.15 12.36
C PRO A 139 1.76 -2.60 11.20
N LEU A 140 2.18 -1.66 10.36
CA LEU A 140 3.08 -1.94 9.23
C LEU A 140 4.39 -2.57 9.70
N LEU A 141 5.06 -1.96 10.68
CA LEU A 141 6.32 -2.47 11.23
C LEU A 141 6.15 -3.87 11.85
N TRP A 142 5.04 -4.10 12.54
CA TRP A 142 4.72 -5.40 13.11
C TRP A 142 4.44 -6.45 12.03
N LEU A 143 3.66 -6.11 11.00
CA LEU A 143 3.34 -7.01 9.89
C LEU A 143 4.59 -7.36 9.07
N ILE A 144 5.46 -6.38 8.76
CA ILE A 144 6.75 -6.63 8.11
C ILE A 144 7.63 -7.55 8.99
N TRP A 145 7.63 -7.34 10.31
CA TRP A 145 8.33 -8.24 11.22
C TRP A 145 7.73 -9.64 11.16
N LEU A 146 6.40 -9.77 11.20
CA LEU A 146 5.69 -11.05 11.12
C LEU A 146 6.03 -11.81 9.83
N ALA A 147 6.04 -11.13 8.69
CA ALA A 147 6.34 -11.72 7.39
C ALA A 147 7.79 -12.21 7.26
N LYS A 148 8.76 -11.54 7.89
CA LYS A 148 10.20 -11.84 7.75
C LYS A 148 10.84 -12.57 8.94
N ARG A 149 10.14 -12.80 10.04
CA ARG A 149 10.72 -13.28 11.31
C ARG A 149 11.47 -14.61 11.19
N GLU A 150 11.01 -15.49 10.30
CA GLU A 150 11.65 -16.79 10.04
C GLU A 150 12.78 -16.70 8.97
N PHE A 151 12.98 -15.51 8.35
CA PHE A 151 13.93 -15.26 7.25
C PHE A 151 14.75 -13.98 7.48
N PRO A 152 15.57 -13.91 8.55
CA PRO A 152 16.31 -12.69 8.86
C PRO A 152 17.43 -12.38 7.85
N HIS A 153 17.84 -13.35 7.02
CA HIS A 153 19.06 -13.27 6.19
C HIS A 153 18.87 -12.60 4.82
N ILE A 154 17.66 -12.16 4.47
CA ILE A 154 17.45 -11.44 3.20
C ILE A 154 18.27 -10.14 3.20
N LYS A 155 19.06 -9.93 2.15
CA LYS A 155 19.94 -8.75 2.02
C LYS A 155 19.16 -7.45 2.20
N PRO A 156 19.68 -6.47 2.95
CA PRO A 156 19.02 -5.20 3.20
C PRO A 156 18.51 -4.52 1.92
N LEU A 157 19.33 -4.44 0.86
CA LEU A 157 18.92 -3.83 -0.40
C LEU A 157 17.71 -4.52 -1.04
N ARG A 158 17.59 -5.85 -0.99
CA ARG A 158 16.42 -6.55 -1.53
C ARG A 158 15.14 -6.17 -0.77
N ARG A 159 15.22 -6.08 0.57
CA ARG A 159 14.07 -5.70 1.42
C ARG A 159 13.65 -4.27 1.20
N TRP A 160 14.61 -3.35 1.23
CA TRP A 160 14.34 -1.93 1.01
C TRP A 160 13.95 -1.64 -0.44
N GLY A 161 14.53 -2.36 -1.40
CA GLY A 161 14.13 -2.31 -2.80
C GLY A 161 12.70 -2.82 -3.03
N ALA A 162 12.28 -3.89 -2.32
CA ALA A 162 10.91 -4.37 -2.37
C ALA A 162 9.92 -3.35 -1.75
N LEU A 163 10.27 -2.76 -0.61
CA LEU A 163 9.48 -1.68 -0.01
C LEU A 163 9.39 -0.47 -0.95
N GLY A 164 10.51 -0.04 -1.53
CA GLY A 164 10.56 1.07 -2.48
C GLY A 164 9.77 0.80 -3.76
N SER A 165 9.80 -0.44 -4.28
CA SER A 165 8.95 -0.85 -5.41
C SER A 165 7.47 -0.72 -5.07
N GLY A 166 7.05 -1.15 -3.88
CA GLY A 166 5.68 -1.01 -3.41
C GLY A 166 5.28 0.45 -3.14
N LEU A 167 6.21 1.30 -2.73
CA LEU A 167 5.95 2.72 -2.46
C LEU A 167 5.92 3.60 -3.73
N ALA A 168 6.58 3.20 -4.81
CA ALA A 168 6.72 4.05 -5.99
C ALA A 168 6.38 3.34 -7.30
N LEU A 169 7.06 2.24 -7.63
CA LEU A 169 6.92 1.61 -8.94
C LEU A 169 5.54 1.00 -9.13
N SER A 170 5.08 0.20 -8.17
CA SER A 170 3.79 -0.49 -8.28
C SER A 170 2.61 0.49 -8.29
N PRO A 171 2.53 1.50 -7.40
CA PRO A 171 1.46 2.49 -7.46
C PRO A 171 1.50 3.35 -8.72
N PHE A 172 2.69 3.71 -9.20
CA PHE A 172 2.83 4.45 -10.45
C PHE A 172 2.26 3.69 -11.65
N LEU A 173 2.58 2.40 -11.75
CA LEU A 173 2.03 1.53 -12.80
C LEU A 173 0.53 1.32 -12.62
N ALA A 174 0.06 1.13 -11.37
CA ALA A 174 -1.35 0.98 -11.05
C ALA A 174 -2.15 2.19 -11.52
N VAL A 175 -1.76 3.41 -11.12
CA VAL A 175 -2.45 4.66 -11.48
C VAL A 175 -2.58 4.83 -12.99
N ILE A 176 -1.53 4.51 -13.77
CA ILE A 176 -1.60 4.60 -15.25
C ILE A 176 -2.65 3.62 -15.80
N LEU A 177 -2.61 2.35 -15.35
CA LEU A 177 -3.53 1.34 -15.84
C LEU A 177 -4.96 1.58 -15.36
N GLU A 178 -5.14 2.03 -14.12
CA GLU A 178 -6.44 2.40 -13.54
C GLU A 178 -7.04 3.62 -14.23
N PHE A 179 -6.21 4.59 -14.62
CA PHE A 179 -6.68 5.74 -15.39
C PHE A 179 -7.24 5.30 -16.75
N VAL A 180 -6.55 4.39 -17.44
CA VAL A 180 -7.05 3.82 -18.70
C VAL A 180 -8.35 3.02 -18.48
N ALA A 181 -8.39 2.17 -17.45
CA ALA A 181 -9.61 1.44 -17.08
C ALA A 181 -10.75 2.39 -16.69
N GLY A 182 -10.44 3.43 -15.91
CA GLY A 182 -11.40 4.47 -15.51
C GLY A 182 -12.03 5.19 -16.70
N ILE A 183 -11.24 5.51 -17.74
CA ILE A 183 -11.78 6.06 -18.99
C ILE A 183 -12.79 5.09 -19.63
N LEU A 184 -12.47 3.78 -19.68
CA LEU A 184 -13.38 2.79 -20.27
C LEU A 184 -14.69 2.66 -19.48
N PHE A 185 -14.62 2.62 -18.15
CA PHE A 185 -15.79 2.59 -17.28
C PHE A 185 -16.61 3.89 -17.38
N PHE A 186 -15.93 5.04 -17.44
CA PHE A 186 -16.58 6.34 -17.66
C PHE A 186 -17.31 6.39 -19.00
N LEU A 187 -16.67 5.94 -20.09
CA LEU A 187 -17.31 5.88 -21.41
C LEU A 187 -18.49 4.92 -21.41
N ALA A 188 -18.40 3.77 -20.75
CA ALA A 188 -19.54 2.86 -20.58
C ALA A 188 -20.70 3.50 -19.81
N GLY A 189 -20.40 4.24 -18.74
CA GLY A 189 -21.38 5.01 -17.99
C GLY A 189 -22.03 6.11 -18.83
N MET A 190 -21.24 6.89 -19.57
CA MET A 190 -21.75 7.93 -20.46
C MET A 190 -22.61 7.36 -21.60
N LEU A 191 -22.22 6.22 -22.15
CA LEU A 191 -23.03 5.51 -23.15
C LEU A 191 -24.37 5.09 -22.56
N TYR A 192 -24.37 4.51 -21.37
CA TYR A 192 -25.61 4.15 -20.66
C TYR A 192 -26.49 5.38 -20.40
N LEU A 193 -25.91 6.46 -19.87
CA LEU A 193 -26.62 7.70 -19.59
C LEU A 193 -27.24 8.33 -20.85
N SER A 194 -26.62 8.15 -22.03
CA SER A 194 -27.16 8.68 -23.30
C SER A 194 -28.50 8.09 -23.69
N PHE A 195 -28.88 6.94 -23.13
CA PHE A 195 -30.20 6.32 -23.31
C PHE A 195 -31.19 6.67 -22.20
N SER A 196 -30.80 7.50 -21.23
CA SER A 196 -31.64 7.90 -20.09
C SER A 196 -31.67 9.43 -19.95
N PRO A 197 -32.66 10.12 -20.59
CA PRO A 197 -32.73 11.58 -20.54
C PRO A 197 -32.84 12.14 -19.11
N GLU A 198 -33.51 11.42 -18.21
CA GLU A 198 -33.66 11.81 -16.81
C GLU A 198 -32.30 11.82 -16.10
N MET A 199 -31.49 10.78 -16.33
CA MET A 199 -30.16 10.68 -15.74
C MET A 199 -29.17 11.69 -16.32
N LEU A 200 -29.28 12.04 -17.61
CA LEU A 200 -28.53 13.14 -18.20
C LEU A 200 -28.88 14.48 -17.54
N PHE A 201 -30.16 14.74 -17.28
CA PHE A 201 -30.59 15.94 -16.56
C PHE A 201 -30.03 15.97 -15.12
N ASN A 202 -30.03 14.84 -14.43
CA ASN A 202 -29.42 14.75 -13.10
C ASN A 202 -27.91 15.00 -13.16
N LEU A 203 -27.20 14.52 -14.19
CA LEU A 203 -25.78 14.78 -14.40
C LEU A 203 -25.50 16.27 -14.64
N GLU A 204 -26.31 16.95 -15.47
CA GLU A 204 -26.20 18.39 -15.68
C GLU A 204 -26.41 19.17 -14.37
N ARG A 205 -27.40 18.79 -13.57
CA ARG A 205 -27.64 19.36 -12.23
C ARG A 205 -26.45 19.16 -11.30
N LEU A 206 -25.82 17.97 -11.31
CA LEU A 206 -24.61 17.69 -10.53
C LEU A 206 -23.48 18.64 -10.92
N PHE A 207 -23.15 18.75 -12.20
CA PHE A 207 -22.11 19.65 -12.69
C PHE A 207 -22.42 21.12 -12.38
N THR A 208 -23.64 21.55 -12.59
CA THR A 208 -24.09 22.92 -12.27
C THR A 208 -23.87 23.22 -10.78
N ARG A 209 -24.26 22.33 -9.89
CA ARG A 209 -24.12 22.53 -8.44
C ARG A 209 -22.64 22.52 -7.99
N LEU A 210 -21.82 21.65 -8.55
CA LEU A 210 -20.38 21.60 -8.26
C LEU A 210 -19.66 22.86 -8.77
N SER A 211 -20.09 23.45 -9.88
CA SER A 211 -19.50 24.68 -10.44
C SER A 211 -19.84 25.94 -9.63
N TRP A 212 -20.90 25.93 -8.81
CA TRP A 212 -21.33 27.09 -8.03
C TRP A 212 -20.73 27.16 -6.61
N GLY A 213 -19.85 26.22 -6.25
CA GLY A 213 -19.14 26.20 -4.97
C GLY A 213 -19.12 24.82 -4.31
N ASN A 214 -18.69 24.77 -3.05
CA ASN A 214 -18.66 23.53 -2.27
C ASN A 214 -20.05 23.26 -1.67
N PRO A 215 -20.84 22.31 -2.21
CA PRO A 215 -22.14 21.95 -1.64
C PRO A 215 -21.95 21.27 -0.28
N SER A 216 -22.94 21.44 0.61
CA SER A 216 -22.96 20.69 1.88
C SER A 216 -23.06 19.18 1.63
N MET A 217 -22.66 18.37 2.61
CA MET A 217 -22.76 16.90 2.52
C MET A 217 -24.21 16.44 2.26
N GLU A 218 -25.20 17.06 2.90
CA GLU A 218 -26.61 16.78 2.66
C GLU A 218 -27.02 17.06 1.19
N THR A 219 -26.53 18.18 0.63
CA THR A 219 -26.77 18.53 -0.77
C THR A 219 -26.10 17.52 -1.72
N LEU A 220 -24.87 17.12 -1.43
CA LEU A 220 -24.14 16.09 -2.19
C LEU A 220 -24.88 14.76 -2.18
N THR A 221 -25.28 14.29 -1.01
CA THR A 221 -26.06 13.03 -0.87
C THR A 221 -27.31 13.05 -1.73
N ARG A 222 -28.09 14.14 -1.64
CA ARG A 222 -29.33 14.29 -2.43
C ARG A 222 -29.11 14.33 -3.94
N ILE A 223 -27.98 14.89 -4.40
CA ILE A 223 -27.65 14.96 -5.83
C ILE A 223 -27.10 13.63 -6.34
N LEU A 224 -26.37 12.89 -5.50
CA LEU A 224 -25.76 11.60 -5.85
C LEU A 224 -26.74 10.42 -5.72
N GLU A 225 -27.80 10.57 -4.93
CA GLU A 225 -28.79 9.52 -4.68
C GLU A 225 -29.37 8.91 -5.96
N PRO A 226 -29.77 9.65 -7.02
CA PRO A 226 -30.29 9.05 -8.27
C PRO A 226 -29.26 8.15 -8.96
N PHE A 227 -27.97 8.50 -8.90
CA PHE A 227 -26.88 7.70 -9.49
C PHE A 227 -26.56 6.47 -8.64
N ALA A 228 -26.62 6.61 -7.32
CA ALA A 228 -26.40 5.50 -6.39
C ALA A 228 -27.54 4.48 -6.44
N SER A 229 -28.79 4.94 -6.68
CA SER A 229 -29.98 4.07 -6.79
C SER A 229 -30.07 3.33 -8.11
N ASP A 230 -29.40 3.82 -9.16
CA ASP A 230 -29.43 3.18 -10.48
C ASP A 230 -28.56 1.92 -10.49
N ALA A 231 -29.17 0.77 -10.79
CA ALA A 231 -28.53 -0.54 -10.71
C ALA A 231 -27.35 -0.67 -11.68
N VAL A 232 -27.41 -0.07 -12.88
CA VAL A 232 -26.34 -0.18 -13.88
C VAL A 232 -25.15 0.67 -13.45
N LEU A 233 -25.37 1.89 -13.00
CA LEU A 233 -24.31 2.77 -12.52
C LEU A 233 -23.67 2.22 -11.24
N ALA A 234 -24.47 1.66 -10.32
CA ALA A 234 -23.95 0.99 -9.13
C ALA A 234 -23.09 -0.23 -9.48
N VAL A 235 -23.51 -1.06 -10.45
CA VAL A 235 -22.72 -2.20 -10.94
C VAL A 235 -21.43 -1.73 -11.62
N LEU A 236 -21.47 -0.68 -12.43
CA LEU A 236 -20.25 -0.11 -13.03
C LEU A 236 -19.30 0.42 -11.95
N PHE A 237 -19.81 1.14 -10.96
CA PHE A 237 -19.02 1.69 -9.86
C PHE A 237 -18.38 0.57 -9.02
N VAL A 238 -19.17 -0.40 -8.55
CA VAL A 238 -18.64 -1.54 -7.78
C VAL A 238 -17.71 -2.38 -8.65
N GLY A 239 -18.04 -2.62 -9.91
CA GLY A 239 -17.21 -3.35 -10.86
C GLY A 239 -15.84 -2.71 -11.08
N PHE A 240 -15.78 -1.38 -11.17
CA PHE A 240 -14.51 -0.67 -11.25
C PHE A 240 -13.67 -0.88 -9.99
N PHE A 241 -14.20 -0.56 -8.80
CA PHE A 241 -13.43 -0.59 -7.55
C PHE A 241 -13.18 -2.01 -7.02
N ALA A 242 -14.11 -2.95 -7.21
CA ALA A 242 -14.01 -4.30 -6.67
C ALA A 242 -13.45 -5.34 -7.67
N VAL A 243 -13.38 -5.02 -8.97
CA VAL A 243 -12.86 -5.95 -9.98
C VAL A 243 -11.70 -5.34 -10.75
N ALA A 244 -11.90 -4.20 -11.43
CA ALA A 244 -10.87 -3.64 -12.31
C ALA A 244 -9.64 -3.16 -11.53
N VAL A 245 -9.83 -2.39 -10.45
CA VAL A 245 -8.74 -1.90 -9.59
C VAL A 245 -7.96 -3.07 -8.98
N PRO A 246 -8.56 -4.05 -8.29
CA PRO A 246 -7.82 -5.20 -7.75
C PRO A 246 -7.10 -6.01 -8.83
N PHE A 247 -7.70 -6.20 -9.99
CA PHE A 247 -7.07 -6.90 -11.11
C PHE A 247 -5.78 -6.21 -11.54
N ILE A 248 -5.80 -4.89 -11.66
CA ILE A 248 -4.62 -4.08 -12.04
C ILE A 248 -3.58 -4.08 -10.92
N GLU A 249 -3.98 -3.80 -9.69
CA GLU A 249 -3.05 -3.66 -8.58
C GLU A 249 -2.34 -4.97 -8.26
N GLU A 250 -3.05 -6.11 -8.24
CA GLU A 250 -2.42 -7.40 -7.96
C GLU A 250 -1.45 -7.84 -9.06
N LEU A 251 -1.62 -7.33 -10.28
CA LEU A 251 -0.66 -7.53 -11.37
C LEU A 251 0.66 -6.78 -11.10
N VAL A 252 0.61 -5.57 -10.59
CA VAL A 252 1.79 -4.70 -10.43
C VAL A 252 2.46 -4.80 -9.06
N LYS A 253 1.74 -5.17 -7.98
CA LYS A 253 2.28 -5.28 -6.62
C LYS A 253 3.52 -6.17 -6.50
N PRO A 254 3.63 -7.33 -7.17
CA PRO A 254 4.81 -8.17 -7.09
C PRO A 254 5.97 -7.71 -7.99
N ALA A 255 5.97 -6.49 -8.52
CA ALA A 255 7.00 -5.95 -9.42
C ALA A 255 8.43 -6.13 -8.89
N ALA A 256 8.64 -5.96 -7.58
CA ALA A 256 9.94 -6.22 -6.96
C ALA A 256 10.43 -7.66 -7.17
N VAL A 257 9.54 -8.64 -7.08
CA VAL A 257 9.86 -10.07 -7.31
C VAL A 257 10.11 -10.31 -8.80
N LEU A 258 9.28 -9.75 -9.68
CA LEU A 258 9.46 -9.83 -11.13
C LEU A 258 10.85 -9.33 -11.56
N LEU A 259 11.28 -8.18 -11.05
CA LEU A 259 12.61 -7.62 -11.33
C LEU A 259 13.76 -8.51 -10.81
N LEU A 260 13.51 -9.31 -9.76
CA LEU A 260 14.48 -10.22 -9.18
C LEU A 260 14.44 -11.64 -9.74
N LEU A 261 13.49 -12.00 -10.61
CA LEU A 261 13.38 -13.37 -11.18
C LEU A 261 14.64 -13.82 -11.92
N ARG A 262 15.44 -12.89 -12.47
CA ARG A 262 16.74 -13.21 -13.09
C ARG A 262 17.88 -13.44 -12.10
N ARG A 263 17.61 -13.25 -10.80
CA ARG A 263 18.56 -13.45 -9.71
C ARG A 263 18.23 -14.74 -8.94
N PRO A 264 19.21 -15.37 -8.27
CA PRO A 264 18.90 -16.50 -7.41
C PRO A 264 18.07 -16.00 -6.20
N ILE A 265 16.79 -16.31 -6.22
CA ILE A 265 15.84 -16.10 -5.13
C ILE A 265 15.01 -17.37 -4.96
N THR A 266 14.72 -17.71 -3.72
CA THR A 266 13.89 -18.87 -3.35
C THR A 266 12.41 -18.49 -3.29
N VAL A 267 11.51 -19.48 -3.35
CA VAL A 267 10.06 -19.29 -3.18
C VAL A 267 9.75 -18.52 -1.88
N ARG A 268 10.50 -18.79 -0.82
CA ARG A 268 10.39 -18.10 0.47
C ARG A 268 10.77 -16.63 0.39
N GLU A 269 11.88 -16.32 -0.29
CA GLU A 269 12.24 -14.92 -0.56
C GLU A 269 11.20 -14.24 -1.43
N GLY A 270 10.64 -14.94 -2.43
CA GLY A 270 9.54 -14.46 -3.26
C GLY A 270 8.33 -14.04 -2.42
N PHE A 271 7.91 -14.89 -1.47
CA PHE A 271 6.83 -14.55 -0.53
C PHE A 271 7.15 -13.32 0.30
N VAL A 272 8.31 -13.30 0.98
CA VAL A 272 8.68 -12.19 1.89
C VAL A 272 8.86 -10.87 1.13
N LEU A 273 9.51 -10.90 -0.04
CA LEU A 273 9.73 -9.70 -0.85
C LEU A 273 8.43 -9.20 -1.47
N GLY A 274 7.54 -10.11 -1.92
CA GLY A 274 6.19 -9.77 -2.35
C GLY A 274 5.38 -9.12 -1.22
N ALA A 275 5.38 -9.72 -0.03
CA ALA A 275 4.70 -9.17 1.14
C ALA A 275 5.25 -7.78 1.54
N ILE A 276 6.57 -7.56 1.48
CA ILE A 276 7.18 -6.24 1.74
C ILE A 276 6.79 -5.23 0.64
N SER A 277 6.69 -5.64 -0.63
CA SER A 277 6.19 -4.78 -1.70
C SER A 277 4.73 -4.41 -1.47
N GLY A 278 3.87 -5.38 -1.13
CA GLY A 278 2.48 -5.14 -0.73
C GLY A 278 2.35 -4.21 0.50
N ALA A 279 3.28 -4.33 1.47
CA ALA A 279 3.36 -3.41 2.61
C ALA A 279 3.66 -1.97 2.19
N GLY A 280 4.58 -1.78 1.22
CA GLY A 280 4.88 -0.47 0.65
C GLY A 280 3.69 0.14 -0.08
N PHE A 281 2.98 -0.67 -0.88
CA PHE A 281 1.77 -0.26 -1.59
C PHE A 281 0.67 0.18 -0.61
N GLY A 282 0.32 -0.67 0.36
CA GLY A 282 -0.67 -0.34 1.38
C GLY A 282 -0.27 0.85 2.27
N LEU A 283 1.04 1.06 2.51
CA LEU A 283 1.51 2.25 3.21
C LEU A 283 1.21 3.50 2.41
N LEU A 284 1.57 3.55 1.11
CA LEU A 284 1.30 4.73 0.28
C LEU A 284 -0.20 5.00 0.21
N GLU A 285 -1.01 3.99 -0.02
CA GLU A 285 -2.46 4.12 -0.05
C GLU A 285 -3.02 4.69 1.25
N ASN A 286 -2.58 4.17 2.41
CA ASN A 286 -2.99 4.69 3.72
C ASN A 286 -2.52 6.13 3.97
N LEU A 287 -1.37 6.52 3.44
CA LEU A 287 -0.83 7.87 3.59
C LEU A 287 -1.51 8.89 2.66
N THR A 288 -1.91 8.47 1.45
CA THR A 288 -2.54 9.37 0.45
C THR A 288 -4.02 9.58 0.69
N GLN A 289 -4.69 8.67 1.39
CA GLN A 289 -6.09 8.88 1.77
C GLN A 289 -6.15 9.83 2.96
N GLY A 290 -6.42 11.09 2.63
CA GLY A 290 -6.52 12.17 3.60
C GLY A 290 -7.56 11.87 4.67
N ALA A 291 -7.15 11.88 5.93
CA ALA A 291 -8.05 11.84 7.05
C ALA A 291 -8.60 13.25 7.29
N SER A 292 -9.88 13.46 7.03
CA SER A 292 -10.58 14.59 7.63
C SER A 292 -10.60 14.39 9.15
N THR A 293 -10.59 15.48 9.90
CA THR A 293 -10.70 15.40 11.37
C THR A 293 -11.95 14.64 11.80
N GLU A 294 -13.08 14.87 11.14
CA GLU A 294 -14.37 14.22 11.43
C GLU A 294 -14.41 12.72 11.15
N GLY A 295 -13.68 12.25 10.11
CA GLY A 295 -13.67 10.84 9.71
C GLY A 295 -12.43 10.05 10.15
N TRP A 296 -11.52 10.64 10.95
CA TRP A 296 -10.20 10.02 11.23
C TRP A 296 -10.29 8.65 11.91
N ALA A 297 -11.07 8.54 12.96
CA ALA A 297 -11.12 7.30 13.75
C ALA A 297 -11.68 6.09 12.99
N PRO A 298 -12.85 6.18 12.32
CA PRO A 298 -13.34 5.09 11.48
C PRO A 298 -12.41 4.78 10.30
N LEU A 299 -11.81 5.81 9.67
CA LEU A 299 -10.85 5.61 8.58
C LEU A 299 -9.64 4.79 9.02
N VAL A 300 -9.03 5.11 10.17
CA VAL A 300 -7.88 4.36 10.71
C VAL A 300 -8.26 2.89 10.95
N VAL A 301 -9.43 2.62 11.52
CA VAL A 301 -9.91 1.25 11.76
C VAL A 301 -10.09 0.51 10.42
N ALA A 302 -10.74 1.16 9.45
CA ALA A 302 -10.90 0.58 8.11
C ALA A 302 -9.56 0.22 7.45
N ARG A 303 -8.51 1.02 7.69
CA ARG A 303 -7.21 0.86 7.05
C ARG A 303 -6.25 -0.11 7.76
N LEU A 304 -6.53 -0.48 9.01
CA LEU A 304 -5.68 -1.44 9.73
C LEU A 304 -5.55 -2.80 9.01
N GLY A 305 -6.63 -3.28 8.41
CA GLY A 305 -6.65 -4.55 7.67
C GLY A 305 -6.09 -4.45 6.24
N THR A 306 -6.21 -3.29 5.59
CA THR A 306 -5.82 -3.08 4.18
C THR A 306 -4.36 -3.50 3.93
N THR A 307 -3.42 -3.04 4.77
CA THR A 307 -2.01 -3.40 4.64
C THR A 307 -1.79 -4.91 4.74
N ALA A 308 -2.50 -5.61 5.62
CA ALA A 308 -2.38 -7.07 5.76
C ALA A 308 -2.89 -7.80 4.51
N VAL A 309 -4.00 -7.34 3.93
CA VAL A 309 -4.53 -7.86 2.65
C VAL A 309 -3.51 -7.66 1.54
N HIS A 310 -2.99 -6.45 1.34
CA HIS A 310 -1.97 -6.19 0.32
C HIS A 310 -0.69 -7.03 0.51
N MET A 311 -0.28 -7.25 1.76
CA MET A 311 0.90 -8.08 2.06
C MET A 311 0.68 -9.54 1.72
N ILE A 312 -0.46 -10.12 2.08
CA ILE A 312 -0.73 -11.54 1.81
C ILE A 312 -0.91 -11.79 0.31
N THR A 313 -1.66 -10.94 -0.39
CA THR A 313 -1.91 -11.07 -1.83
C THR A 313 -0.63 -10.97 -2.65
N ALA A 314 0.16 -9.91 -2.44
CA ALA A 314 1.44 -9.74 -3.11
C ALA A 314 2.48 -10.80 -2.70
N GLY A 315 2.43 -11.29 -1.45
CA GLY A 315 3.28 -12.38 -0.98
C GLY A 315 2.97 -13.71 -1.67
N LEU A 316 1.70 -14.08 -1.79
CA LEU A 316 1.25 -15.28 -2.49
C LEU A 316 1.67 -15.26 -3.96
N THR A 317 1.39 -14.15 -4.64
CA THR A 317 1.77 -13.95 -6.05
C THR A 317 3.29 -13.96 -6.22
N GLY A 318 4.03 -13.31 -5.30
CA GLY A 318 5.49 -13.32 -5.31
C GLY A 318 6.11 -14.71 -5.13
N ALA A 319 5.56 -15.55 -4.25
CA ALA A 319 5.98 -16.95 -4.11
C ALA A 319 5.69 -17.75 -5.38
N ALA A 320 4.48 -17.61 -5.93
CA ALA A 320 4.03 -18.33 -7.11
C ALA A 320 4.83 -17.95 -8.38
N LEU A 321 5.30 -16.69 -8.50
CA LEU A 321 6.21 -16.26 -9.57
C LEU A 321 7.52 -17.03 -9.54
N VAL A 322 8.10 -17.25 -8.36
CA VAL A 322 9.34 -18.03 -8.22
C VAL A 322 9.07 -19.51 -8.51
N GLU A 323 7.95 -20.08 -8.04
CA GLU A 323 7.56 -21.46 -8.38
C GLU A 323 7.33 -21.64 -9.90
N ALA A 324 6.70 -20.68 -10.56
CA ALA A 324 6.50 -20.72 -12.01
C ALA A 324 7.83 -20.70 -12.77
N ARG A 325 8.79 -19.88 -12.33
CA ARG A 325 10.14 -19.85 -12.90
C ARG A 325 10.89 -21.18 -12.69
N ASP A 326 10.91 -21.72 -11.45
CA ASP A 326 11.78 -22.83 -11.08
C ASP A 326 11.18 -24.19 -11.45
N ARG A 327 9.85 -24.30 -11.43
CA ARG A 327 9.12 -25.58 -11.57
C ARG A 327 8.11 -25.57 -12.72
N GLN A 328 8.02 -24.47 -13.49
CA GLN A 328 7.04 -24.29 -14.59
C GLN A 328 5.57 -24.44 -14.14
N GLN A 329 5.28 -24.12 -12.87
CA GLN A 329 3.94 -24.27 -12.29
C GLN A 329 3.06 -23.04 -12.55
N TYR A 330 2.83 -22.72 -13.82
CA TYR A 330 2.03 -21.57 -14.24
C TYR A 330 0.59 -21.61 -13.75
N GLY A 331 -0.01 -22.81 -13.64
CA GLY A 331 -1.36 -22.96 -13.07
C GLY A 331 -1.46 -22.48 -11.62
N ARG A 332 -0.41 -22.69 -10.81
CA ARG A 332 -0.34 -22.13 -9.44
C ARG A 332 -0.19 -20.63 -9.44
N LEU A 333 0.55 -20.06 -10.39
CA LEU A 333 0.68 -18.60 -10.52
C LEU A 333 -0.67 -17.98 -10.85
N ILE A 334 -1.41 -18.55 -11.81
CA ILE A 334 -2.76 -18.07 -12.16
C ILE A 334 -3.70 -18.20 -10.96
N ALA A 335 -3.69 -19.34 -10.26
CA ALA A 335 -4.53 -19.54 -9.08
C ALA A 335 -4.18 -18.55 -7.95
N ALA A 336 -2.89 -18.31 -7.67
CA ALA A 336 -2.46 -17.34 -6.66
C ALA A 336 -2.87 -15.92 -7.03
N TYR A 337 -2.70 -15.53 -8.29
CA TYR A 337 -3.11 -14.22 -8.79
C TYR A 337 -4.63 -14.01 -8.70
N LEU A 338 -5.44 -14.97 -9.17
CA LEU A 338 -6.90 -14.88 -9.07
C LEU A 338 -7.38 -14.88 -7.63
N THR A 339 -6.74 -15.66 -6.74
CA THR A 339 -7.03 -15.62 -5.30
C THR A 339 -6.71 -14.24 -4.72
N ALA A 340 -5.59 -13.64 -5.12
CA ALA A 340 -5.22 -12.28 -4.70
C ALA A 340 -6.24 -11.25 -5.17
N VAL A 341 -6.65 -11.30 -6.45
CA VAL A 341 -7.69 -10.43 -7.02
C VAL A 341 -9.02 -10.59 -6.28
N LEU A 342 -9.44 -11.84 -5.99
CA LEU A 342 -10.70 -12.10 -5.28
C LEU A 342 -10.68 -11.59 -3.84
N LEU A 343 -9.59 -11.83 -3.09
CA LEU A 343 -9.46 -11.36 -1.71
C LEU A 343 -9.45 -9.83 -1.65
N HIS A 344 -8.69 -9.20 -2.53
CA HIS A 344 -8.63 -7.75 -2.60
C HIS A 344 -9.93 -7.14 -3.13
N GLY A 345 -10.54 -7.75 -4.16
CA GLY A 345 -11.83 -7.32 -4.69
C GLY A 345 -12.96 -7.41 -3.66
N LEU A 346 -12.98 -8.49 -2.86
CA LEU A 346 -13.92 -8.61 -1.76
C LEU A 346 -13.68 -7.52 -0.69
N TRP A 347 -12.40 -7.21 -0.37
CA TRP A 347 -12.07 -6.10 0.51
C TRP A 347 -12.64 -4.79 0.00
N ASN A 348 -12.39 -4.46 -1.27
CA ASN A 348 -12.87 -3.21 -1.88
C ASN A 348 -14.39 -3.16 -2.01
N ALA A 349 -15.06 -4.28 -2.38
CA ALA A 349 -16.51 -4.36 -2.39
C ALA A 349 -17.10 -4.04 -1.01
N MET A 350 -16.53 -4.64 0.05
CA MET A 350 -16.99 -4.39 1.42
C MET A 350 -16.69 -2.95 1.90
N ALA A 351 -15.69 -2.29 1.34
CA ALA A 351 -15.42 -0.87 1.65
C ALA A 351 -16.38 0.08 0.92
N VAL A 352 -16.85 -0.29 -0.28
CA VAL A 352 -17.72 0.54 -1.13
C VAL A 352 -19.21 0.40 -0.79
N LEU A 353 -19.66 -0.79 -0.43
CA LEU A 353 -21.08 -1.06 -0.17
C LEU A 353 -21.72 -0.16 0.91
N PRO A 354 -21.07 0.14 2.05
CA PRO A 354 -21.62 1.08 3.02
C PRO A 354 -21.86 2.47 2.45
N VAL A 355 -20.98 2.94 1.57
CA VAL A 355 -21.10 4.27 0.94
C VAL A 355 -22.34 4.32 0.05
N LEU A 356 -22.60 3.29 -0.75
CA LEU A 356 -23.80 3.19 -1.56
C LEU A 356 -25.05 3.11 -0.69
N ALA A 357 -25.00 2.33 0.42
CA ALA A 357 -26.13 2.18 1.33
C ALA A 357 -26.45 3.46 2.14
N GLU A 358 -25.47 4.35 2.33
CA GLU A 358 -25.67 5.67 2.94
C GLU A 358 -26.19 6.71 1.93
N LEU A 359 -25.83 6.54 0.65
CA LEU A 359 -26.26 7.46 -0.42
C LEU A 359 -27.69 7.19 -0.90
N SER A 360 -28.24 5.99 -0.72
CA SER A 360 -29.57 5.63 -1.24
C SER A 360 -30.30 4.63 -0.36
N ASP A 361 -31.60 4.91 -0.10
CA ASP A 361 -32.52 3.98 0.57
C ASP A 361 -32.88 2.74 -0.29
N ALA A 362 -32.43 2.67 -1.54
CA ALA A 362 -32.60 1.48 -2.38
C ALA A 362 -31.84 0.25 -1.82
N TYR A 363 -30.87 0.48 -0.96
CA TYR A 363 -30.05 -0.60 -0.36
C TYR A 363 -30.52 -0.99 1.04
N PRO A 364 -30.50 -2.29 1.37
CA PRO A 364 -30.84 -2.75 2.71
C PRO A 364 -29.90 -2.17 3.78
N ARG A 365 -30.45 -1.67 4.89
CA ARG A 365 -29.68 -1.02 5.96
C ARG A 365 -28.60 -1.91 6.59
N HIS A 366 -28.71 -3.23 6.53
CA HIS A 366 -27.66 -4.13 7.03
C HIS A 366 -26.35 -3.98 6.24
N LEU A 367 -26.37 -3.46 4.99
CA LEU A 367 -25.15 -3.16 4.21
C LEU A 367 -24.33 -1.99 4.79
N VAL A 368 -24.84 -1.24 5.74
CA VAL A 368 -24.04 -0.25 6.48
C VAL A 368 -23.13 -0.93 7.52
N ILE A 369 -23.56 -2.02 8.15
CA ILE A 369 -22.86 -2.64 9.28
C ILE A 369 -22.13 -3.94 8.88
N THR A 370 -22.81 -4.84 8.13
CA THR A 370 -22.27 -6.16 7.77
C THR A 370 -20.90 -6.10 7.08
N PRO A 371 -20.63 -5.15 6.15
CA PRO A 371 -19.33 -5.05 5.50
C PRO A 371 -18.16 -4.84 6.47
N TRP A 372 -18.35 -4.08 7.54
CA TRP A 372 -17.32 -3.87 8.57
C TRP A 372 -16.92 -5.16 9.27
N MET A 373 -17.87 -6.06 9.52
CA MET A 373 -17.59 -7.39 10.09
C MET A 373 -16.77 -8.24 9.13
N VAL A 374 -17.11 -8.22 7.84
CA VAL A 374 -16.37 -8.93 6.79
C VAL A 374 -14.95 -8.38 6.65
N LEU A 375 -14.78 -7.05 6.63
CA LEU A 375 -13.46 -6.40 6.61
C LEU A 375 -12.60 -6.80 7.82
N ALA A 376 -13.18 -6.85 9.03
CA ALA A 376 -12.47 -7.30 10.22
C ALA A 376 -12.01 -8.76 10.10
N LEU A 377 -12.88 -9.65 9.59
CA LEU A 377 -12.54 -11.07 9.36
C LEU A 377 -11.46 -11.23 8.27
N LEU A 378 -11.55 -10.50 7.17
CA LEU A 378 -10.55 -10.52 6.10
C LEU A 378 -9.19 -10.00 6.59
N GLY A 379 -9.18 -8.92 7.36
CA GLY A 379 -7.96 -8.37 7.95
C GLY A 379 -7.30 -9.36 8.92
N ALA A 380 -8.08 -9.91 9.87
CA ALA A 380 -7.59 -10.90 10.83
C ALA A 380 -7.14 -12.20 10.12
N GLY A 381 -7.90 -12.69 9.15
CA GLY A 381 -7.56 -13.83 8.32
C GLY A 381 -6.25 -13.62 7.56
N SER A 382 -6.03 -12.44 7.00
CA SER A 382 -4.80 -12.07 6.31
C SER A 382 -3.58 -12.12 7.24
N VAL A 383 -3.69 -11.60 8.46
CA VAL A 383 -2.64 -11.69 9.48
C VAL A 383 -2.32 -13.14 9.84
N ILE A 384 -3.36 -13.95 10.06
CA ILE A 384 -3.21 -15.38 10.38
C ILE A 384 -2.53 -16.12 9.22
N LEU A 385 -2.93 -15.85 7.97
CA LEU A 385 -2.33 -16.44 6.77
C LEU A 385 -0.86 -16.06 6.61
N ILE A 386 -0.50 -14.79 6.80
CA ILE A 386 0.91 -14.35 6.77
C ILE A 386 1.72 -15.15 7.80
N ALA A 387 1.22 -15.30 9.03
CA ALA A 387 1.89 -16.05 10.08
C ALA A 387 2.00 -17.55 9.75
N ALA A 388 0.93 -18.16 9.23
CA ALA A 388 0.85 -19.59 8.91
C ALA A 388 1.77 -19.95 7.75
N ILE A 389 1.76 -19.17 6.67
CA ILE A 389 2.65 -19.38 5.50
C ILE A 389 4.10 -19.17 5.90
N ASN A 390 4.41 -18.15 6.68
CA ASN A 390 5.75 -17.92 7.19
C ASN A 390 6.28 -19.13 7.97
N ARG A 391 5.45 -19.75 8.84
CA ARG A 391 5.82 -20.97 9.57
C ARG A 391 6.03 -22.17 8.64
N ARG A 392 5.13 -22.39 7.66
CA ARG A 392 5.23 -23.51 6.69
C ARG A 392 6.46 -23.42 5.80
N LEU A 393 6.88 -22.21 5.47
CA LEU A 393 8.07 -21.96 4.67
C LEU A 393 9.38 -22.04 5.50
N ARG A 394 9.34 -22.37 6.79
CA ARG A 394 10.51 -22.51 7.65
C ARG A 394 11.47 -23.60 7.13
N PRO A 395 12.82 -23.37 7.14
CA PRO A 395 13.77 -24.42 6.78
C PRO A 395 13.60 -25.65 7.68
N VAL A 396 13.41 -26.81 7.06
CA VAL A 396 13.53 -28.09 7.77
C VAL A 396 15.00 -28.29 8.06
N GLY A 397 15.43 -28.15 9.31
CA GLY A 397 16.83 -28.38 9.69
C GLY A 397 17.41 -27.45 10.77
N VAL A 398 16.65 -26.47 11.28
CA VAL A 398 17.12 -25.61 12.40
C VAL A 398 16.56 -26.06 13.76
N ALA A 399 15.86 -27.19 13.80
CA ALA A 399 15.44 -27.82 15.05
C ALA A 399 16.51 -28.85 15.46
N GLY A 400 17.50 -28.44 16.26
CA GLY A 400 18.33 -29.36 17.02
C GLY A 400 19.79 -29.44 16.66
N GLU A 401 20.52 -28.32 16.60
CA GLU A 401 21.89 -28.38 17.12
C GLU A 401 21.80 -28.05 18.63
N PRO A 402 22.18 -29.01 19.51
CA PRO A 402 22.37 -28.70 20.93
C PRO A 402 23.50 -27.68 21.01
N GLU A 403 23.28 -26.59 21.74
CA GLU A 403 24.36 -25.68 22.14
C GLU A 403 25.42 -26.55 22.83
N SER A 404 26.50 -26.90 22.11
CA SER A 404 27.70 -27.44 22.69
C SER A 404 28.27 -26.36 23.59
N GLY A 405 28.29 -26.66 24.88
CA GLY A 405 28.70 -25.86 26.00
C GLY A 405 30.14 -25.27 25.94
#